data_bbd55b02b6a4170bfbfeccda5fcb9b61
#
_entry.id   bbd55b02b6a4170bfbfeccda5fcb9b61
#
_cell.length_a   1.000
_cell.length_b   1.000
_cell.length_c   1.000
_cell.angle_alpha   90.00
_cell.angle_beta   90.00
_cell.angle_gamma   90.00
#
_symmetry.space_group_name_H-M   'P 1'
#
loop_
_entity.id
_entity.type
_entity.pdbx_description
1 polymer ?
#
loop_
_entity_poly.entity_id
_entity_poly.type
_entity_poly.pdbx_seq_one_letter_code
_entity_poly.pdbx_strand_id
1 'polypeptide(L)'
;KIKGGLFRKGAFAKIHEAGKLGNFLKAKKFTPERWAEDKKNLIAKYNELGYRDARILRDSVWNADEKHVNVYVEVDEGIKYYVRNITWVGNTVYSTDYLSALLGMHKGDVYNQKYLSKRLTEDDDAVGNAYWNNGYIFYNLEPAEVNVVGDSIDLEMRIYEGRQATINKVSINGNDRLYENVVRRELRTRPGELF
;
A
#
# COMPACT_ATOMS: atom_id res chain seq x y z
N LYS A 1 4.04 -31.05 0.33
CA LYS A 1 2.79 -31.23 1.09
C LYS A 1 3.03 -30.72 2.50
N ILE A 2 2.45 -29.56 2.84
CA ILE A 2 2.57 -29.00 4.19
C ILE A 2 1.62 -29.79 5.06
N LYS A 3 2.14 -30.62 5.96
CA LYS A 3 1.34 -31.21 7.04
C LYS A 3 1.27 -30.17 8.15
N GLY A 4 0.06 -29.72 8.49
CA GLY A 4 -0.18 -28.82 9.61
C GLY A 4 0.36 -29.40 10.90
N GLY A 5 1.47 -28.87 11.36
CA GLY A 5 1.97 -29.09 12.71
C GLY A 5 1.22 -28.21 13.69
N LEU A 6 1.05 -28.69 14.89
CA LEU A 6 0.33 -28.16 16.04
C LEU A 6 0.28 -26.62 16.11
N PHE A 7 -0.80 -26.03 15.59
CA PHE A 7 -1.08 -24.62 15.77
C PHE A 7 -1.85 -24.41 17.06
N ARG A 8 -1.46 -23.43 17.86
CA ARG A 8 -2.26 -22.97 18.99
C ARG A 8 -3.62 -22.53 18.45
N LYS A 9 -4.70 -23.14 18.94
CA LYS A 9 -6.08 -22.81 18.57
C LYS A 9 -6.36 -21.33 18.81
N GLY A 10 -6.49 -20.54 17.76
CA GLY A 10 -6.89 -19.15 17.87
C GLY A 10 -6.71 -18.39 16.57
N ALA A 11 -5.48 -18.16 16.20
CA ALA A 11 -5.12 -17.27 15.10
C ALA A 11 -5.26 -17.90 13.72
N PHE A 12 -4.75 -19.10 13.56
CA PHE A 12 -4.77 -19.80 12.28
C PHE A 12 -6.17 -20.28 11.87
N ALA A 13 -7.04 -20.54 12.84
CA ALA A 13 -8.43 -20.88 12.56
C ALA A 13 -9.17 -19.70 11.89
N LYS A 14 -8.94 -18.47 12.34
CA LYS A 14 -9.54 -17.26 11.76
C LYS A 14 -9.05 -16.95 10.34
N ILE A 15 -7.79 -17.22 10.05
CA ILE A 15 -7.22 -17.03 8.71
C ILE A 15 -7.69 -18.14 7.75
N HIS A 16 -7.90 -19.34 8.24
CA HIS A 16 -8.44 -20.46 7.46
C HIS A 16 -9.89 -20.23 7.04
N GLU A 17 -10.69 -19.59 7.88
CA GLU A 17 -12.06 -19.18 7.54
C GLU A 17 -12.10 -18.09 6.46
N ALA A 18 -11.07 -17.27 6.34
CA ALA A 18 -10.96 -16.24 5.28
C ALA A 18 -10.68 -16.84 3.88
N GLY A 19 -10.49 -18.15 3.74
CA GLY A 19 -10.42 -18.87 2.45
C GLY A 19 -9.27 -18.51 1.51
N LYS A 20 -8.43 -17.53 1.85
CA LYS A 20 -7.41 -16.96 0.95
C LYS A 20 -5.97 -17.39 1.25
N LEU A 21 -5.71 -17.98 2.42
CA LEU A 21 -4.35 -18.38 2.79
C LEU A 21 -3.93 -19.72 2.16
N GLY A 22 -4.87 -20.58 1.80
CA GLY A 22 -4.59 -21.89 1.20
C GLY A 22 -3.84 -21.84 -0.13
N ASN A 23 -3.90 -20.71 -0.85
CA ASN A 23 -3.17 -20.52 -2.11
C ASN A 23 -1.79 -19.88 -1.94
N PHE A 24 -1.56 -19.21 -0.82
CA PHE A 24 -0.33 -18.49 -0.50
C PHE A 24 0.87 -19.44 -0.28
N LEU A 25 0.63 -20.61 0.29
CA LEU A 25 1.67 -21.62 0.57
C LEU A 25 1.82 -22.68 -0.54
N LYS A 26 1.27 -22.47 -1.73
CA LYS A 26 1.39 -23.38 -2.87
C LYS A 26 2.68 -23.20 -3.67
N ALA A 27 3.82 -22.90 -3.03
CA ALA A 27 5.10 -22.92 -3.70
C ALA A 27 5.43 -24.34 -4.17
N LYS A 28 5.59 -24.54 -5.48
CA LYS A 28 5.93 -25.85 -6.07
C LYS A 28 7.34 -26.31 -5.69
N LYS A 29 8.21 -25.41 -5.25
CA LYS A 29 9.60 -25.69 -4.88
C LYS A 29 10.02 -24.74 -3.75
N PHE A 30 10.55 -25.29 -2.67
CA PHE A 30 11.13 -24.52 -1.59
C PHE A 30 12.49 -23.96 -1.99
N THR A 31 12.71 -22.66 -1.77
CA THR A 31 14.03 -22.02 -1.79
C THR A 31 14.12 -21.05 -0.61
N PRO A 32 15.33 -20.85 -0.03
CA PRO A 32 15.49 -19.93 1.11
C PRO A 32 15.02 -18.49 0.81
N GLU A 33 15.25 -18.01 -0.43
CA GLU A 33 14.86 -16.67 -0.86
C GLU A 33 13.33 -16.54 -0.89
N ARG A 34 12.64 -17.50 -1.47
CA ARG A 34 11.16 -17.55 -1.47
C ARG A 34 10.60 -17.65 -0.06
N TRP A 35 11.25 -18.43 0.80
CA TRP A 35 10.85 -18.53 2.18
C TRP A 35 10.95 -17.18 2.91
N ALA A 36 12.02 -16.41 2.66
CA ALA A 36 12.15 -15.06 3.20
C ALA A 36 11.07 -14.11 2.70
N GLU A 37 10.69 -14.22 1.42
CA GLU A 37 9.60 -13.47 0.82
C GLU A 37 8.23 -13.91 1.40
N ASP A 38 8.00 -15.20 1.52
CA ASP A 38 6.76 -15.76 2.11
C ASP A 38 6.55 -15.27 3.55
N LYS A 39 7.61 -15.17 4.35
CA LYS A 39 7.53 -14.58 5.70
C LYS A 39 7.10 -13.11 5.68
N LYS A 40 7.65 -12.30 4.78
CA LYS A 40 7.23 -10.89 4.61
C LYS A 40 5.77 -10.79 4.19
N ASN A 41 5.39 -11.60 3.20
CA ASN A 41 4.02 -11.63 2.71
C ASN A 41 3.02 -12.11 3.78
N LEU A 42 3.44 -13.04 4.65
CA LEU A 42 2.63 -13.49 5.78
C LEU A 42 2.32 -12.34 6.74
N ILE A 43 3.35 -11.59 7.15
CA ILE A 43 3.16 -10.41 8.02
C ILE A 43 2.35 -9.33 7.30
N ALA A 44 2.63 -9.04 6.03
CA ALA A 44 1.83 -8.09 5.25
C ALA A 44 0.34 -8.49 5.21
N LYS A 45 0.04 -9.81 5.17
CA LYS A 45 -1.34 -10.30 5.22
C LYS A 45 -2.00 -10.09 6.57
N TYR A 46 -1.27 -10.25 7.67
CA TYR A 46 -1.76 -9.88 9.00
C TYR A 46 -2.04 -8.39 9.10
N ASN A 47 -1.15 -7.55 8.60
CA ASN A 47 -1.33 -6.09 8.58
C ASN A 47 -2.55 -5.69 7.75
N GLU A 48 -2.82 -6.35 6.61
CA GLU A 48 -4.05 -6.14 5.82
C GLU A 48 -5.33 -6.46 6.61
N LEU A 49 -5.25 -7.38 7.56
CA LEU A 49 -6.36 -7.78 8.42
C LEU A 49 -6.49 -6.92 9.70
N GLY A 50 -5.62 -5.94 9.86
CA GLY A 50 -5.62 -5.00 10.99
C GLY A 50 -4.67 -5.37 12.13
N TYR A 51 -3.90 -6.44 12.01
CA TYR A 51 -2.91 -6.84 13.00
C TYR A 51 -1.57 -6.16 12.73
N ARG A 52 -1.49 -4.88 13.03
CA ARG A 52 -0.34 -4.02 12.77
C ARG A 52 0.96 -4.54 13.39
N ASP A 53 0.88 -5.05 14.61
CA ASP A 53 2.04 -5.47 15.41
C ASP A 53 2.37 -6.96 15.24
N ALA A 54 1.77 -7.61 14.22
CA ALA A 54 2.03 -9.01 13.93
C ALA A 54 3.50 -9.25 13.62
N ARG A 55 4.07 -10.27 14.26
CA ARG A 55 5.48 -10.64 14.08
C ARG A 55 5.69 -12.14 14.14
N ILE A 56 6.71 -12.61 13.46
CA ILE A 56 7.16 -13.99 13.55
C ILE A 56 8.08 -14.11 14.76
N LEU A 57 7.69 -14.94 15.74
CA LEU A 57 8.49 -15.23 16.93
C LEU A 57 9.58 -16.25 16.63
N ARG A 58 9.24 -17.27 15.84
CA ARG A 58 10.15 -18.36 15.49
C ARG A 58 9.77 -18.94 14.16
N ASP A 59 10.77 -19.32 13.38
CA ASP A 59 10.58 -20.16 12.21
C ASP A 59 11.63 -21.27 12.16
N SER A 60 11.29 -22.39 11.58
CA SER A 60 12.20 -23.53 11.40
C SER A 60 11.84 -24.28 10.13
N VAL A 61 12.87 -24.77 9.45
CA VAL A 61 12.74 -25.57 8.24
C VAL A 61 13.65 -26.80 8.37
N TRP A 62 13.09 -28.00 8.13
CA TRP A 62 13.87 -29.24 8.14
C TRP A 62 13.35 -30.20 7.09
N ASN A 63 14.20 -31.11 6.65
CA ASN A 63 13.82 -32.12 5.67
C ASN A 63 12.84 -33.12 6.29
N ALA A 64 11.74 -33.36 5.59
CA ALA A 64 10.79 -34.41 5.92
C ALA A 64 11.19 -35.73 5.26
N ASP A 65 11.71 -35.66 4.03
CA ASP A 65 12.28 -36.74 3.22
C ASP A 65 13.16 -36.12 2.10
N GLU A 66 13.64 -36.95 1.16
CA GLU A 66 14.52 -36.50 0.05
C GLU A 66 13.90 -35.42 -0.86
N LYS A 67 12.56 -35.29 -0.88
CA LYS A 67 11.82 -34.40 -1.80
C LYS A 67 10.96 -33.36 -1.09
N HIS A 68 10.83 -33.44 0.23
CA HIS A 68 9.93 -32.60 0.99
C HIS A 68 10.60 -31.94 2.19
N VAL A 69 10.21 -30.73 2.48
CA VAL A 69 10.60 -29.99 3.68
C VAL A 69 9.37 -29.74 4.56
N ASN A 70 9.58 -29.76 5.86
CA ASN A 70 8.63 -29.27 6.85
C ASN A 70 9.00 -27.84 7.18
N VAL A 71 7.98 -27.02 7.36
CA VAL A 71 8.11 -25.62 7.75
C VAL A 71 7.28 -25.38 9.00
N TYR A 72 7.88 -24.76 9.99
CA TYR A 72 7.23 -24.32 11.22
C TYR A 72 7.33 -22.80 11.31
N VAL A 73 6.24 -22.14 11.67
CA VAL A 73 6.18 -20.71 11.93
C VAL A 73 5.35 -20.46 13.16
N GLU A 74 5.89 -19.72 14.10
CA GLU A 74 5.18 -19.23 15.28
C GLU A 74 4.97 -17.72 15.11
N VAL A 75 3.70 -17.30 15.13
CA VAL A 75 3.31 -15.91 14.91
C VAL A 75 2.66 -15.37 16.18
N ASP A 76 3.10 -14.19 16.60
CA ASP A 76 2.40 -13.34 17.55
C ASP A 76 1.60 -12.32 16.74
N GLU A 77 0.28 -12.39 16.81
CA GLU A 77 -0.61 -11.51 16.03
C GLU A 77 -0.70 -10.11 16.61
N GLY A 78 -0.48 -9.98 17.93
CA GLY A 78 -0.82 -8.76 18.65
C GLY A 78 -2.33 -8.53 18.73
N ILE A 79 -2.73 -7.27 18.78
CA ILE A 79 -4.14 -6.85 18.80
C ILE A 79 -4.56 -6.36 17.42
N LYS A 80 -5.86 -6.39 17.17
CA LYS A 80 -6.44 -5.85 15.93
C LYS A 80 -6.75 -4.39 16.11
N TYR A 81 -6.24 -3.54 15.21
CA TYR A 81 -6.39 -2.10 15.27
C TYR A 81 -7.52 -1.59 14.38
N TYR A 82 -8.15 -0.49 14.84
CA TYR A 82 -9.22 0.21 14.15
C TYR A 82 -8.90 1.69 14.01
N VAL A 83 -9.38 2.31 12.96
CA VAL A 83 -9.25 3.75 12.75
C VAL A 83 -10.22 4.49 13.68
N ARG A 84 -9.69 5.34 14.56
CA ARG A 84 -10.48 6.17 15.47
C ARG A 84 -10.80 7.53 14.88
N ASN A 85 -9.80 8.17 14.31
CA ASN A 85 -9.94 9.49 13.69
C ASN A 85 -8.98 9.65 12.52
N ILE A 86 -9.37 10.47 11.53
CA ILE A 86 -8.54 10.85 10.40
C ILE A 86 -8.58 12.37 10.30
N THR A 87 -7.42 13.00 10.38
CA THR A 87 -7.26 14.45 10.25
C THR A 87 -6.39 14.78 9.06
N TRP A 88 -6.70 15.88 8.40
CA TRP A 88 -5.94 16.39 7.27
C TRP A 88 -5.28 17.70 7.67
N VAL A 89 -3.99 17.84 7.35
CA VAL A 89 -3.20 19.03 7.69
C VAL A 89 -2.44 19.48 6.45
N GLY A 90 -2.55 20.78 6.13
CA GLY A 90 -1.87 21.39 4.99
C GLY A 90 -2.66 21.38 3.68
N ASN A 91 -3.87 20.85 3.66
CA ASN A 91 -4.76 20.86 2.50
C ASN A 91 -5.46 22.23 2.36
N THR A 92 -5.02 23.03 1.40
CA THR A 92 -5.60 24.35 1.09
C THR A 92 -6.33 24.35 -0.25
N VAL A 93 -5.94 23.48 -1.18
CA VAL A 93 -6.51 23.34 -2.52
C VAL A 93 -7.81 22.54 -2.50
N TYR A 94 -7.81 21.42 -1.79
CA TYR A 94 -8.98 20.55 -1.68
C TYR A 94 -9.53 20.51 -0.26
N SER A 95 -10.87 20.43 -0.15
CA SER A 95 -11.54 20.31 1.13
C SER A 95 -11.24 18.96 1.81
N THR A 96 -11.29 18.96 3.13
CA THR A 96 -11.17 17.75 3.95
C THR A 96 -12.18 16.68 3.55
N ASP A 97 -13.43 17.08 3.26
CA ASP A 97 -14.50 16.17 2.86
C ASP A 97 -14.20 15.48 1.53
N TYR A 98 -13.69 16.24 0.55
CA TYR A 98 -13.29 15.69 -0.75
C TYR A 98 -12.16 14.69 -0.62
N LEU A 99 -11.09 15.03 0.11
CA LEU A 99 -9.94 14.15 0.33
C LEU A 99 -10.34 12.89 1.12
N SER A 100 -11.21 13.03 2.11
CA SER A 100 -11.74 11.89 2.89
C SER A 100 -12.60 10.97 2.02
N ALA A 101 -13.40 11.52 1.10
CA ALA A 101 -14.17 10.74 0.15
C ALA A 101 -13.26 9.94 -0.82
N LEU A 102 -12.17 10.56 -1.32
CA LEU A 102 -11.18 9.88 -2.13
C LEU A 102 -10.46 8.77 -1.35
N LEU A 103 -10.10 9.03 -0.10
CA LEU A 103 -9.44 8.04 0.75
C LEU A 103 -10.31 6.80 0.96
N GLY A 104 -11.62 6.98 1.15
CA GLY A 104 -12.57 5.89 1.34
C GLY A 104 -12.34 5.07 2.62
N MET A 105 -11.63 5.61 3.60
CA MET A 105 -11.42 5.03 4.92
C MET A 105 -12.16 5.87 5.96
N HIS A 106 -12.86 5.21 6.87
CA HIS A 106 -13.73 5.88 7.83
C HIS A 106 -13.39 5.48 9.28
N LYS A 107 -13.87 6.28 10.20
CA LYS A 107 -13.83 5.95 11.62
C LYS A 107 -14.53 4.61 11.87
N GLY A 108 -13.86 3.71 12.59
CA GLY A 108 -14.33 2.36 12.92
C GLY A 108 -13.89 1.29 11.93
N ASP A 109 -13.32 1.68 10.79
CA ASP A 109 -12.74 0.71 9.85
C ASP A 109 -11.54 0.00 10.46
N VAL A 110 -11.30 -1.20 9.99
CA VAL A 110 -10.07 -1.94 10.33
C VAL A 110 -8.88 -1.22 9.75
N TYR A 111 -7.87 -0.94 10.59
CA TYR A 111 -6.64 -0.32 10.12
C TYR A 111 -5.91 -1.24 9.13
N ASN A 112 -5.76 -0.78 7.92
CA ASN A 112 -5.10 -1.51 6.84
C ASN A 112 -4.11 -0.58 6.14
N GLN A 113 -2.83 -0.70 6.51
CA GLN A 113 -1.76 0.14 5.98
C GLN A 113 -1.60 0.00 4.46
N LYS A 114 -1.77 -1.19 3.92
CA LYS A 114 -1.70 -1.42 2.48
C LYS A 114 -2.84 -0.74 1.73
N TYR A 115 -4.06 -0.84 2.26
CA TYR A 115 -5.21 -0.14 1.70
C TYR A 115 -4.99 1.38 1.73
N LEU A 116 -4.50 1.89 2.87
CA LEU A 116 -4.16 3.30 3.04
C LEU A 116 -3.15 3.76 1.98
N SER A 117 -2.01 3.07 1.84
CA SER A 117 -0.98 3.39 0.83
C SER A 117 -1.58 3.38 -0.58
N LYS A 118 -2.37 2.35 -0.90
CA LYS A 118 -3.00 2.20 -2.20
C LYS A 118 -3.92 3.37 -2.53
N ARG A 119 -4.78 3.78 -1.60
CA ARG A 119 -5.71 4.91 -1.78
C ARG A 119 -5.03 6.27 -1.80
N LEU A 120 -3.83 6.36 -1.22
CA LEU A 120 -3.06 7.60 -1.26
C LEU A 120 -2.26 7.78 -2.56
N THR A 121 -1.71 6.68 -3.15
CA THR A 121 -0.72 6.81 -4.22
C THR A 121 -0.86 5.87 -5.41
N GLU A 122 -1.52 4.69 -5.28
CA GLU A 122 -1.45 3.65 -6.30
C GLU A 122 -2.70 3.56 -7.19
N ASP A 123 -3.88 3.83 -6.66
CA ASP A 123 -5.13 3.73 -7.41
C ASP A 123 -5.25 4.88 -8.42
N ASP A 124 -5.97 4.64 -9.52
CA ASP A 124 -6.23 5.65 -10.54
C ASP A 124 -6.97 6.88 -9.98
N ASP A 125 -7.80 6.68 -8.96
CA ASP A 125 -8.52 7.71 -8.21
C ASP A 125 -7.87 8.01 -6.84
N ALA A 126 -6.58 7.72 -6.68
CA ALA A 126 -5.83 8.02 -5.46
C ALA A 126 -5.80 9.52 -5.17
N VAL A 127 -5.66 9.86 -3.88
CA VAL A 127 -5.54 11.25 -3.42
C VAL A 127 -4.40 11.97 -4.14
N GLY A 128 -3.24 11.32 -4.33
CA GLY A 128 -2.10 11.88 -5.06
C GLY A 128 -2.42 12.26 -6.50
N ASN A 129 -3.23 11.46 -7.19
CA ASN A 129 -3.61 11.72 -8.58
C ASN A 129 -4.51 12.97 -8.72
N ALA A 130 -5.32 13.29 -7.70
CA ALA A 130 -6.09 14.52 -7.69
C ALA A 130 -5.17 15.76 -7.74
N TYR A 131 -4.04 15.72 -7.07
CA TYR A 131 -3.05 16.79 -7.10
C TYR A 131 -2.21 16.78 -8.38
N TRP A 132 -1.66 15.63 -8.77
CA TRP A 132 -0.80 15.52 -9.96
C TRP A 132 -1.54 15.89 -11.25
N ASN A 133 -2.76 15.42 -11.44
CA ASN A 133 -3.58 15.74 -12.61
C ASN A 133 -3.95 17.22 -12.71
N ASN A 134 -3.74 17.98 -11.63
CA ASN A 134 -3.97 19.41 -11.57
C ASN A 134 -2.65 20.21 -11.46
N GLY A 135 -1.52 19.62 -11.89
CA GLY A 135 -0.24 20.30 -12.00
C GLY A 135 0.53 20.48 -10.68
N TYR A 136 0.11 19.88 -9.57
CA TYR A 136 0.83 19.93 -8.29
C TYR A 136 1.90 18.84 -8.23
N ILE A 137 2.88 18.92 -9.13
CA ILE A 137 3.94 17.89 -9.28
C ILE A 137 4.91 17.82 -8.09
N PHE A 138 4.97 18.86 -7.26
CA PHE A 138 5.77 18.92 -6.03
C PHE A 138 4.98 18.53 -4.77
N TYR A 139 3.77 18.04 -4.98
CA TYR A 139 2.95 17.51 -3.91
C TYR A 139 3.63 16.36 -3.17
N ASN A 140 3.50 16.37 -1.85
CA ASN A 140 3.91 15.26 -0.97
C ASN A 140 2.84 15.02 0.08
N LEU A 141 2.59 13.76 0.42
CA LEU A 141 1.66 13.36 1.46
C LEU A 141 2.30 12.28 2.33
N GLU A 142 2.31 12.54 3.63
CA GLU A 142 2.78 11.62 4.65
C GLU A 142 1.65 11.25 5.61
N PRO A 143 1.17 9.99 5.60
CA PRO A 143 0.28 9.50 6.63
C PRO A 143 1.07 9.27 7.92
N ALA A 144 0.65 9.88 9.01
CA ALA A 144 1.26 9.73 10.34
C ALA A 144 0.27 9.12 11.33
N GLU A 145 0.72 8.14 12.10
CA GLU A 145 -0.01 7.65 13.26
C GLU A 145 0.34 8.57 14.44
N VAL A 146 -0.57 9.44 14.83
CA VAL A 146 -0.28 10.45 15.86
C VAL A 146 -0.64 10.00 17.27
N ASN A 147 -1.57 9.07 17.40
CA ASN A 147 -1.97 8.55 18.69
C ASN A 147 -2.51 7.12 18.58
N VAL A 148 -2.17 6.30 19.55
CA VAL A 148 -2.66 4.92 19.66
C VAL A 148 -3.19 4.72 21.07
N VAL A 149 -4.48 4.45 21.20
CA VAL A 149 -5.14 4.22 22.49
C VAL A 149 -5.85 2.88 22.45
N GLY A 150 -5.31 1.90 23.17
CA GLY A 150 -5.80 0.53 23.15
C GLY A 150 -5.70 -0.08 21.75
N ASP A 151 -6.82 -0.38 21.15
CA ASP A 151 -6.95 -0.94 19.80
C ASP A 151 -7.26 0.11 18.71
N SER A 152 -7.18 1.39 19.04
CA SER A 152 -7.65 2.48 18.19
C SER A 152 -6.52 3.42 17.81
N ILE A 153 -6.42 3.77 16.51
CA ILE A 153 -5.37 4.60 15.92
C ILE A 153 -5.97 5.90 15.38
N ASP A 154 -5.33 7.03 15.71
CA ASP A 154 -5.58 8.31 15.06
C ASP A 154 -4.55 8.52 13.94
N LEU A 155 -5.06 8.84 12.76
CA LEU A 155 -4.27 9.12 11.57
C LEU A 155 -4.27 10.61 11.27
N GLU A 156 -3.11 11.15 10.98
CA GLU A 156 -2.93 12.52 10.49
C GLU A 156 -2.31 12.47 9.09
N MET A 157 -3.05 12.97 8.10
CA MET A 157 -2.60 13.07 6.72
C MET A 157 -1.94 14.43 6.53
N ARG A 158 -0.60 14.45 6.54
CA ARG A 158 0.20 15.66 6.35
C ARG A 158 0.43 15.91 4.89
N ILE A 159 -0.11 17.01 4.37
CA ILE A 159 0.01 17.38 2.96
C ILE A 159 0.91 18.60 2.83
N TYR A 160 1.83 18.50 1.88
CA TYR A 160 2.55 19.61 1.32
C TYR A 160 2.15 19.73 -0.16
N GLU A 161 1.32 20.73 -0.50
CA GLU A 161 0.75 20.87 -1.84
C GLU A 161 1.74 21.40 -2.85
N GLY A 162 2.70 22.21 -2.40
CA GLY A 162 3.67 22.87 -3.27
C GLY A 162 3.02 23.93 -4.17
N ARG A 163 3.74 24.27 -5.26
CA ARG A 163 3.24 25.18 -6.28
C ARG A 163 2.75 24.41 -7.48
N GLN A 164 1.69 24.89 -8.09
CA GLN A 164 1.20 24.37 -9.36
C GLN A 164 2.22 24.66 -10.47
N ALA A 165 2.58 23.64 -11.23
CA ALA A 165 3.54 23.75 -12.32
C ALA A 165 2.84 23.98 -13.65
N THR A 166 3.43 24.86 -14.46
CA THR A 166 3.01 25.11 -15.84
C THR A 166 4.13 24.76 -16.80
N ILE A 167 3.78 24.34 -18.00
CA ILE A 167 4.73 24.01 -19.05
C ILE A 167 5.33 25.31 -19.59
N ASN A 168 6.60 25.54 -19.33
CA ASN A 168 7.29 26.72 -19.84
C ASN A 168 7.65 26.59 -21.32
N LYS A 169 8.22 25.42 -21.70
CA LYS A 169 8.71 25.18 -23.07
C LYS A 169 8.61 23.72 -23.44
N VAL A 170 8.21 23.45 -24.69
CA VAL A 170 8.28 22.14 -25.31
C VAL A 170 9.34 22.19 -26.41
N SER A 171 10.41 21.41 -26.27
CA SER A 171 11.46 21.28 -27.30
C SER A 171 11.29 19.96 -28.05
N ILE A 172 11.37 20.01 -29.37
CA ILE A 172 11.28 18.86 -30.27
C ILE A 172 12.65 18.67 -30.91
N ASN A 173 13.20 17.48 -30.81
CA ASN A 173 14.50 17.13 -31.39
C ASN A 173 14.40 15.83 -32.17
N GLY A 174 15.23 15.64 -33.19
CA GLY A 174 15.27 14.44 -34.04
C GLY A 174 14.17 14.36 -35.09
N ASN A 175 13.55 15.49 -35.42
CA ASN A 175 12.50 15.59 -36.44
C ASN A 175 13.06 15.85 -37.85
N ASP A 176 14.13 15.15 -38.25
CA ASP A 176 14.85 15.38 -39.51
C ASP A 176 13.99 15.18 -40.78
N ARG A 177 12.91 14.40 -40.66
CA ARG A 177 12.00 14.08 -41.78
C ARG A 177 10.66 14.81 -41.76
N LEU A 178 10.34 15.46 -40.63
CA LEU A 178 9.07 16.14 -40.44
C LEU A 178 9.31 17.57 -39.98
N TYR A 179 8.51 18.51 -40.51
CA TYR A 179 8.51 19.85 -40.02
C TYR A 179 8.02 19.92 -38.54
N GLU A 180 8.65 20.77 -37.76
CA GLU A 180 8.33 20.92 -36.33
C GLU A 180 6.84 21.21 -36.07
N ASN A 181 6.19 22.02 -36.91
CA ASN A 181 4.77 22.34 -36.78
C ASN A 181 3.85 21.11 -36.93
N VAL A 182 4.26 20.11 -37.74
CA VAL A 182 3.50 18.85 -37.90
C VAL A 182 3.58 18.02 -36.61
N VAL A 183 4.79 17.89 -36.04
CA VAL A 183 4.97 17.15 -34.78
C VAL A 183 4.27 17.89 -33.64
N ARG A 184 4.43 19.21 -33.56
CA ARG A 184 3.84 20.05 -32.51
C ARG A 184 2.31 19.99 -32.48
N ARG A 185 1.68 19.84 -33.63
CA ARG A 185 0.22 19.70 -33.74
C ARG A 185 -0.32 18.44 -33.08
N GLU A 186 0.47 17.36 -33.07
CA GLU A 186 0.08 16.08 -32.48
C GLU A 186 0.33 16.01 -30.95
N LEU A 187 1.06 16.99 -30.40
CA LEU A 187 1.29 17.09 -28.97
C LEU A 187 0.08 17.66 -28.24
N ARG A 188 -0.32 17.01 -27.17
CA ARG A 188 -1.38 17.51 -26.27
C ARG A 188 -0.87 18.63 -25.35
N THR A 189 0.43 18.58 -25.00
CA THR A 189 1.05 19.54 -24.10
C THR A 189 1.47 20.81 -24.82
N ARG A 190 1.08 21.98 -24.30
CA ARG A 190 1.43 23.29 -24.86
C ARG A 190 2.09 24.19 -23.81
N PRO A 191 3.02 25.07 -24.24
CA PRO A 191 3.56 26.09 -23.34
C PRO A 191 2.46 26.96 -22.75
N GLY A 192 2.51 27.21 -21.44
CA GLY A 192 1.53 27.98 -20.68
C GLY A 192 0.38 27.16 -20.10
N GLU A 193 0.20 25.91 -20.51
CA GLU A 193 -0.77 24.99 -19.90
C GLU A 193 -0.24 24.39 -18.60
N LEU A 194 -1.13 23.85 -17.79
CA LEU A 194 -0.76 23.08 -16.61
C LEU A 194 -0.01 21.81 -17.03
N PHE A 195 0.93 21.42 -16.20
CA PHE A 195 1.71 20.21 -16.40
C PHE A 195 0.85 18.97 -16.13
#